data_96fd716791504a1118b2fcc1c3e4cf7c
#
_entry.id   96fd716791504a1118b2fcc1c3e4cf7c
#
_cell.length_a   1.000
_cell.length_b   1.000
_cell.length_c   1.000
_cell.angle_alpha   90.00
_cell.angle_beta   90.00
_cell.angle_gamma   90.00
#
_symmetry.space_group_name_H-M   'P 1'
#
loop_
_entity.id
_entity.type
_entity.pdbx_description
1 polymer ?
#
loop_
_entity_poly.entity_id
_entity_poly.type
_entity_poly.pdbx_seq_one_letter_code
_entity_poly.pdbx_strand_id
1 'polypeptide(L)'
;MLAYKVGKKEIDWDAKNFIQPKLDGVRCIFTKDGAYSRTGKQFKNLAHLEYDLTDFFNKNPNTVLDGELYNHALKNDFEKIISLVRKQKPTEDDRRDAQHLVQYHVYDTIWDGVTYEDRYNWLRLNLPICRTMTLITNTTVDTMAEAKMLHDVHLAQGYEGSMLRTNGFYEQKRSYNLQKFKDFHDTEATITGYEAGKGKRQGTLGKFIMTDDEG
;
A
#
# COMPACT_ATOMS: atom_id res chain seq x y z
N MET A 1 4.46 3.85 9.02
CA MET A 1 5.57 2.86 9.23
C MET A 1 6.16 2.44 7.88
N LEU A 2 7.45 2.07 7.78
CA LEU A 2 8.07 1.48 6.58
C LEU A 2 8.57 0.07 6.92
N ALA A 3 8.43 -0.86 5.96
CA ALA A 3 8.76 -2.26 6.17
C ALA A 3 10.25 -2.58 5.98
N TYR A 4 10.79 -3.49 6.81
CA TYR A 4 11.98 -4.26 6.47
C TYR A 4 11.60 -5.48 5.58
N LYS A 5 12.61 -6.13 5.00
CA LYS A 5 12.44 -7.44 4.37
C LYS A 5 12.41 -8.53 5.46
N VAL A 6 11.53 -9.51 5.34
CA VAL A 6 11.53 -10.70 6.21
C VAL A 6 12.91 -11.38 6.16
N GLY A 7 13.34 -11.93 7.30
CA GLY A 7 14.65 -12.56 7.45
C GLY A 7 15.82 -11.61 7.80
N LYS A 8 15.56 -10.28 7.93
CA LYS A 8 16.57 -9.32 8.41
C LYS A 8 16.71 -9.29 9.93
N LYS A 9 15.70 -9.73 10.63
CA LYS A 9 15.65 -9.91 12.09
C LYS A 9 14.78 -11.13 12.36
N GLU A 10 15.14 -11.91 13.35
CA GLU A 10 14.33 -13.02 13.84
C GLU A 10 12.98 -12.51 14.34
N ILE A 11 11.93 -13.28 14.04
CA ILE A 11 10.56 -12.97 14.46
C ILE A 11 10.32 -13.73 15.76
N ASP A 12 9.82 -13.03 16.75
CA ASP A 12 9.33 -13.62 17.99
C ASP A 12 7.97 -14.26 17.73
N TRP A 13 7.93 -15.58 17.61
CA TRP A 13 6.72 -16.35 17.36
C TRP A 13 5.91 -16.63 18.63
N ASP A 14 6.47 -16.40 19.82
CA ASP A 14 5.73 -16.46 21.09
C ASP A 14 4.85 -15.21 21.27
N ALA A 15 5.17 -14.13 20.57
CA ALA A 15 4.34 -12.94 20.49
C ALA A 15 3.31 -13.05 19.37
N LYS A 16 2.22 -12.28 19.47
CA LYS A 16 1.21 -12.19 18.38
C LYS A 16 1.82 -11.60 17.13
N ASN A 17 1.66 -12.30 16.02
CA ASN A 17 2.02 -11.86 14.68
C ASN A 17 0.83 -11.95 13.75
N PHE A 18 0.81 -11.09 12.73
CA PHE A 18 -0.28 -10.98 11.79
C PHE A 18 0.27 -10.89 10.37
N ILE A 19 -0.46 -11.46 9.42
CA ILE A 19 -0.14 -11.35 8.01
C ILE A 19 -1.31 -10.74 7.22
N GLN A 20 -0.96 -9.90 6.26
CA GLN A 20 -1.89 -9.22 5.35
C GLN A 20 -1.38 -9.34 3.91
N PRO A 21 -2.26 -9.31 2.89
CA PRO A 21 -1.81 -9.17 1.52
C PRO A 21 -1.05 -7.84 1.33
N LYS A 22 0.02 -7.90 0.53
CA LYS A 22 0.75 -6.71 0.11
C LYS A 22 0.14 -6.18 -1.18
N LEU A 23 -0.42 -4.99 -1.09
CA LEU A 23 -1.02 -4.31 -2.22
C LEU A 23 0.05 -3.59 -3.03
N ASP A 24 -0.06 -3.65 -4.35
CA ASP A 24 0.74 -2.86 -5.27
C ASP A 24 -0.04 -1.61 -5.68
N GLY A 25 -0.02 -0.61 -4.81
CA GLY A 25 -0.79 0.61 -4.93
C GLY A 25 0.02 1.87 -4.60
N VAL A 26 -0.68 2.92 -4.22
CA VAL A 26 -0.09 4.19 -3.79
C VAL A 26 -0.44 4.45 -2.34
N ARG A 27 0.56 4.36 -1.44
CA ARG A 27 0.34 4.64 -0.03
C ARG A 27 -0.26 6.02 0.19
N CYS A 28 -1.30 6.05 0.99
CA CYS A 28 -2.03 7.25 1.35
C CYS A 28 -2.22 7.36 2.87
N ILE A 29 -1.84 8.50 3.41
CA ILE A 29 -2.20 8.94 4.76
C ILE A 29 -3.42 9.83 4.64
N PHE A 30 -4.51 9.48 5.31
CA PHE A 30 -5.74 10.21 5.26
C PHE A 30 -6.08 10.83 6.62
N THR A 31 -6.37 12.12 6.64
CA THR A 31 -6.77 12.89 7.82
C THR A 31 -8.05 13.66 7.50
N LYS A 32 -8.65 14.34 8.48
CA LYS A 32 -9.78 15.26 8.24
C LYS A 32 -9.46 16.36 7.23
N ASP A 33 -8.17 16.72 7.08
CA ASP A 33 -7.71 17.80 6.19
C ASP A 33 -7.36 17.30 4.78
N GLY A 34 -7.58 16.02 4.50
CA GLY A 34 -7.42 15.39 3.20
C GLY A 34 -6.43 14.23 3.15
N ALA A 35 -6.11 13.82 1.93
CA ALA A 35 -5.29 12.68 1.59
C ALA A 35 -3.87 13.10 1.18
N TYR A 36 -2.86 12.44 1.72
CA TYR A 36 -1.45 12.80 1.52
C TYR A 36 -0.59 11.58 1.16
N SER A 37 0.37 11.81 0.30
CA SER A 37 1.42 10.82 0.03
C SER A 37 2.37 10.67 1.22
N ARG A 38 3.20 9.63 1.19
CA ARG A 38 4.26 9.41 2.18
C ARG A 38 5.19 10.61 2.39
N THR A 39 5.36 11.47 1.38
CA THR A 39 6.21 12.66 1.43
C THR A 39 5.45 13.94 1.74
N GLY A 40 4.18 13.84 2.16
CA GLY A 40 3.34 14.99 2.51
C GLY A 40 2.73 15.72 1.31
N LYS A 41 2.87 15.21 0.09
CA LYS A 41 2.22 15.82 -1.07
C LYS A 41 0.74 15.43 -1.08
N GLN A 42 -0.16 16.42 -1.13
CA GLN A 42 -1.60 16.19 -1.15
C GLN A 42 -2.05 15.58 -2.49
N PHE A 43 -2.93 14.60 -2.42
CA PHE A 43 -3.68 14.08 -3.55
C PHE A 43 -4.91 14.98 -3.81
N LYS A 44 -5.14 15.35 -5.08
CA LYS A 44 -6.20 16.30 -5.47
C LYS A 44 -7.38 15.64 -6.19
N ASN A 45 -7.27 14.35 -6.47
CA ASN A 45 -8.27 13.62 -7.25
C ASN A 45 -8.93 12.49 -6.44
N LEU A 46 -9.28 12.75 -5.18
CA LEU A 46 -9.87 11.78 -4.25
C LEU A 46 -11.12 12.31 -3.54
N ALA A 47 -11.85 13.26 -4.15
CA ALA A 47 -13.03 13.89 -3.55
C ALA A 47 -14.11 12.88 -3.13
N HIS A 48 -14.24 11.76 -3.84
CA HIS A 48 -15.17 10.69 -3.47
C HIS A 48 -14.81 10.02 -2.14
N LEU A 49 -13.51 9.79 -1.89
CA LEU A 49 -13.05 9.23 -0.61
C LEU A 49 -13.16 10.26 0.53
N GLU A 50 -12.90 11.54 0.25
CA GLU A 50 -13.09 12.62 1.22
C GLU A 50 -14.55 12.72 1.64
N TYR A 51 -15.49 12.57 0.68
CA TYR A 51 -16.93 12.53 0.95
C TYR A 51 -17.30 11.31 1.81
N ASP A 52 -16.86 10.10 1.43
CA ASP A 52 -17.17 8.85 2.14
C ASP A 52 -16.62 8.84 3.59
N LEU A 53 -15.53 9.60 3.85
CA LEU A 53 -14.91 9.72 5.17
C LEU A 53 -15.40 10.92 5.99
N THR A 54 -16.29 11.75 5.47
CA THR A 54 -16.74 12.97 6.14
C THR A 54 -17.30 12.68 7.54
N ASP A 55 -18.27 11.78 7.64
CA ASP A 55 -18.91 11.42 8.91
C ASP A 55 -17.95 10.72 9.88
N PHE A 56 -17.02 9.93 9.34
CA PHE A 56 -15.99 9.28 10.14
C PHE A 56 -15.08 10.31 10.81
N PHE A 57 -14.56 11.29 10.06
CA PHE A 57 -13.70 12.33 10.60
C PHE A 57 -14.44 13.36 11.45
N ASN A 58 -15.73 13.61 11.21
CA ASN A 58 -16.54 14.42 12.10
C ASN A 58 -16.63 13.81 13.51
N LYS A 59 -16.73 12.47 13.61
CA LYS A 59 -16.73 11.75 14.87
C LYS A 59 -15.34 11.52 15.46
N ASN A 60 -14.31 11.46 14.62
CA ASN A 60 -12.94 11.08 14.98
C ASN A 60 -11.91 12.08 14.39
N PRO A 61 -11.95 13.37 14.75
CA PRO A 61 -11.22 14.43 14.04
C PRO A 61 -9.70 14.33 14.13
N ASN A 62 -9.17 13.59 15.10
CA ASN A 62 -7.73 13.44 15.32
C ASN A 62 -7.18 12.13 14.74
N THR A 63 -8.02 11.32 14.10
CA THR A 63 -7.60 10.05 13.52
C THR A 63 -6.75 10.29 12.27
N VAL A 64 -5.69 9.50 12.14
CA VAL A 64 -4.83 9.47 10.97
C VAL A 64 -4.83 8.04 10.41
N LEU A 65 -5.52 7.83 9.29
CA LEU A 65 -5.58 6.53 8.62
C LEU A 65 -4.34 6.31 7.76
N ASP A 66 -3.82 5.08 7.77
CA ASP A 66 -2.71 4.62 6.92
C ASP A 66 -3.22 3.48 6.03
N GLY A 67 -3.14 3.65 4.73
CA GLY A 67 -3.69 2.70 3.77
C GLY A 67 -3.06 2.82 2.39
N GLU A 68 -3.61 2.08 1.45
CA GLU A 68 -3.18 2.05 0.05
C GLU A 68 -4.34 2.47 -0.86
N LEU A 69 -4.07 3.37 -1.80
CA LEU A 69 -4.94 3.64 -2.94
C LEU A 69 -4.74 2.52 -3.96
N TYR A 70 -5.75 1.70 -4.14
CA TYR A 70 -5.63 0.44 -4.85
C TYR A 70 -6.98 0.03 -5.46
N ASN A 71 -6.95 -0.88 -6.42
CA ASN A 71 -8.11 -1.63 -6.87
C ASN A 71 -7.63 -2.99 -7.40
N HIS A 72 -8.11 -4.06 -6.79
CA HIS A 72 -7.66 -5.41 -7.15
C HIS A 72 -8.03 -5.81 -8.59
N ALA A 73 -9.11 -5.27 -9.15
CA ALA A 73 -9.46 -5.46 -10.55
C ALA A 73 -8.43 -4.84 -11.51
N LEU A 74 -7.60 -3.91 -11.04
CA LEU A 74 -6.51 -3.26 -11.79
C LEU A 74 -5.12 -3.72 -11.34
N LYS A 75 -5.00 -4.88 -10.70
CA LYS A 75 -3.73 -5.40 -10.18
C LYS A 75 -2.62 -5.52 -11.24
N ASN A 76 -2.98 -5.72 -12.50
CA ASN A 76 -2.04 -5.77 -13.63
C ASN A 76 -1.88 -4.43 -14.36
N ASP A 77 -2.53 -3.36 -13.89
CA ASP A 77 -2.47 -2.01 -14.47
C ASP A 77 -2.26 -0.97 -13.35
N PHE A 78 -1.19 -1.13 -12.60
CA PHE A 78 -0.80 -0.21 -11.53
C PHE A 78 -0.65 1.24 -12.02
N GLU A 79 -0.19 1.42 -13.26
CA GLU A 79 0.01 2.75 -13.84
C GLU A 79 -1.30 3.54 -13.96
N LYS A 80 -2.43 2.86 -14.19
CA LYS A 80 -3.76 3.51 -14.22
C LYS A 80 -4.08 4.15 -12.86
N ILE A 81 -3.85 3.44 -11.75
CA ILE A 81 -4.04 3.99 -10.40
C ILE A 81 -3.11 5.19 -10.17
N ILE A 82 -1.81 5.04 -10.46
CA ILE A 82 -0.84 6.14 -10.31
C ILE A 82 -1.28 7.37 -11.11
N SER A 83 -1.68 7.18 -12.36
CA SER A 83 -2.06 8.27 -13.25
C SER A 83 -3.25 9.06 -12.70
N LEU A 84 -4.24 8.39 -12.11
CA LEU A 84 -5.42 9.01 -11.51
C LEU A 84 -5.08 9.74 -10.22
N VAL A 85 -4.40 9.07 -9.28
CA VAL A 85 -4.19 9.63 -7.93
C VAL A 85 -3.17 10.77 -7.91
N ARG A 86 -2.21 10.80 -8.85
CA ARG A 86 -1.18 11.85 -8.90
C ARG A 86 -1.58 13.10 -9.67
N LYS A 87 -2.77 13.14 -10.27
CA LYS A 87 -3.30 14.33 -10.95
C LYS A 87 -3.37 15.52 -9.99
N GLN A 88 -2.69 16.62 -10.34
CA GLN A 88 -2.69 17.84 -9.54
C GLN A 88 -3.76 18.83 -9.99
N LYS A 89 -4.20 18.73 -11.24
CA LYS A 89 -5.29 19.50 -11.84
C LYS A 89 -6.24 18.52 -12.54
N PRO A 90 -7.05 17.76 -11.77
CA PRO A 90 -7.95 16.78 -12.35
C PRO A 90 -9.08 17.46 -13.12
N THR A 91 -9.40 16.90 -14.29
CA THR A 91 -10.61 17.23 -15.06
C THR A 91 -11.82 16.52 -14.47
N GLU A 92 -13.03 16.81 -14.95
CA GLU A 92 -14.24 16.09 -14.54
C GLU A 92 -14.18 14.60 -14.93
N ASP A 93 -13.60 14.27 -16.06
CA ASP A 93 -13.38 12.88 -16.46
C ASP A 93 -12.40 12.16 -15.53
N ASP A 94 -11.29 12.83 -15.15
CA ASP A 94 -10.35 12.27 -14.16
C ASP A 94 -11.02 12.00 -12.81
N ARG A 95 -11.94 12.88 -12.37
CA ARG A 95 -12.70 12.71 -11.11
C ARG A 95 -13.66 11.53 -11.20
N ARG A 96 -14.38 11.41 -12.32
CA ARG A 96 -15.30 10.30 -12.57
C ARG A 96 -14.54 8.97 -12.63
N ASP A 97 -13.42 8.92 -13.33
CA ASP A 97 -12.56 7.74 -13.40
C ASP A 97 -12.04 7.36 -11.99
N ALA A 98 -11.54 8.34 -11.23
CA ALA A 98 -11.06 8.09 -9.87
C ALA A 98 -12.18 7.55 -8.95
N GLN A 99 -13.39 8.10 -9.03
CA GLN A 99 -14.55 7.63 -8.27
C GLN A 99 -14.91 6.17 -8.58
N HIS A 100 -14.72 5.72 -9.80
CA HIS A 100 -15.03 4.35 -10.21
C HIS A 100 -13.88 3.36 -9.94
N LEU A 101 -12.64 3.81 -10.08
CA LEU A 101 -11.48 2.95 -10.16
C LEU A 101 -10.59 2.99 -8.92
N VAL A 102 -10.59 4.08 -8.14
CA VAL A 102 -9.71 4.21 -6.98
C VAL A 102 -10.46 3.86 -5.70
N GLN A 103 -9.94 2.89 -4.98
CA GLN A 103 -10.42 2.48 -3.65
C GLN A 103 -9.35 2.80 -2.60
N TYR A 104 -9.75 3.00 -1.36
CA TYR A 104 -8.85 3.16 -0.23
C TYR A 104 -8.89 1.92 0.66
N HIS A 105 -7.78 1.21 0.71
CA HIS A 105 -7.60 0.00 1.48
C HIS A 105 -6.81 0.33 2.74
N VAL A 106 -7.50 0.48 3.85
CA VAL A 106 -6.91 0.82 5.15
C VAL A 106 -6.29 -0.42 5.79
N TYR A 107 -5.09 -0.31 6.30
CA TYR A 107 -4.40 -1.40 6.99
C TYR A 107 -3.91 -1.02 8.39
N ASP A 108 -3.90 0.26 8.75
CA ASP A 108 -3.48 0.73 10.08
C ASP A 108 -4.04 2.14 10.37
N THR A 109 -3.90 2.59 11.61
CA THR A 109 -4.07 3.99 12.01
C THR A 109 -2.86 4.42 12.83
N ILE A 110 -2.48 5.69 12.72
CA ILE A 110 -1.36 6.25 13.50
C ILE A 110 -1.90 6.62 14.88
N TRP A 111 -1.51 5.83 15.87
CA TRP A 111 -1.92 6.03 17.25
C TRP A 111 -0.77 5.63 18.18
N ASP A 112 -0.16 6.63 18.80
CA ASP A 112 1.03 6.43 19.63
C ASP A 112 0.71 5.64 20.90
N GLY A 113 1.58 4.72 21.27
CA GLY A 113 1.45 3.93 22.49
C GLY A 113 0.36 2.84 22.47
N VAL A 114 -0.29 2.62 21.32
CA VAL A 114 -1.33 1.61 21.15
C VAL A 114 -0.80 0.44 20.31
N THR A 115 -1.10 -0.79 20.73
CA THR A 115 -0.67 -2.01 20.01
C THR A 115 -1.32 -2.11 18.63
N TYR A 116 -0.73 -2.89 17.73
CA TYR A 116 -1.31 -3.09 16.40
C TYR A 116 -2.70 -3.74 16.46
N GLU A 117 -2.88 -4.74 17.31
CA GLU A 117 -4.15 -5.43 17.50
C GLU A 117 -5.27 -4.48 17.95
N ASP A 118 -4.97 -3.60 18.90
CA ASP A 118 -5.94 -2.64 19.41
C ASP A 118 -6.31 -1.61 18.33
N ARG A 119 -5.31 -1.10 17.59
CA ARG A 119 -5.55 -0.19 16.45
C ARG A 119 -6.40 -0.85 15.37
N TYR A 120 -6.10 -2.10 15.03
CA TYR A 120 -6.85 -2.85 14.02
C TYR A 120 -8.29 -3.16 14.49
N ASN A 121 -8.47 -3.57 15.74
CA ASN A 121 -9.79 -3.81 16.31
C ASN A 121 -10.63 -2.52 16.34
N TRP A 122 -10.02 -1.40 16.68
CA TRP A 122 -10.70 -0.11 16.64
C TRP A 122 -11.12 0.24 15.19
N LEU A 123 -10.25 0.07 14.21
CA LEU A 123 -10.60 0.27 12.79
C LEU A 123 -11.77 -0.63 12.37
N ARG A 124 -11.76 -1.90 12.76
CA ARG A 124 -12.82 -2.86 12.45
C ARG A 124 -14.19 -2.42 12.95
N LEU A 125 -14.24 -1.70 14.06
CA LEU A 125 -15.49 -1.22 14.68
C LEU A 125 -15.93 0.15 14.17
N ASN A 126 -15.03 0.98 13.68
CA ASN A 126 -15.30 2.40 13.42
C ASN A 126 -15.15 2.80 11.94
N LEU A 127 -14.33 2.07 11.15
CA LEU A 127 -14.12 2.44 9.75
C LEU A 127 -15.38 2.16 8.91
N PRO A 128 -15.89 3.14 8.13
CA PRO A 128 -16.98 2.90 7.22
C PRO A 128 -16.51 1.99 6.07
N ILE A 129 -17.13 0.81 5.94
CA ILE A 129 -16.84 -0.11 4.83
C ILE A 129 -17.87 0.11 3.74
N CYS A 130 -17.40 0.42 2.54
CA CYS A 130 -18.24 0.67 1.36
C CYS A 130 -17.50 0.24 0.08
N ARG A 131 -18.09 0.48 -1.09
CA ARG A 131 -17.48 0.12 -2.38
C ARG A 131 -16.08 0.71 -2.60
N THR A 132 -15.84 1.92 -2.08
CA THR A 132 -14.59 2.68 -2.27
C THR A 132 -13.62 2.53 -1.10
N MET A 133 -14.05 1.87 -0.01
CA MET A 133 -13.25 1.75 1.22
C MET A 133 -13.34 0.36 1.84
N THR A 134 -12.19 -0.19 2.16
CA THR A 134 -12.07 -1.52 2.79
C THR A 134 -11.00 -1.51 3.88
N LEU A 135 -11.23 -2.29 4.93
CA LEU A 135 -10.18 -2.66 5.88
C LEU A 135 -9.52 -3.94 5.37
N ILE A 136 -8.20 -3.93 5.23
CA ILE A 136 -7.44 -5.10 4.77
C ILE A 136 -7.58 -6.22 5.78
N THR A 137 -7.89 -7.42 5.30
CA THR A 137 -7.99 -8.63 6.13
C THR A 137 -6.66 -8.89 6.83
N ASN A 138 -6.75 -9.18 8.11
CA ASN A 138 -5.63 -9.45 8.99
C ASN A 138 -5.78 -10.87 9.56
N THR A 139 -4.80 -11.73 9.32
CA THR A 139 -4.79 -13.11 9.78
C THR A 139 -3.67 -13.31 10.79
N THR A 140 -3.97 -13.88 11.95
CA THR A 140 -2.96 -14.24 12.96
C THR A 140 -2.15 -15.42 12.45
N VAL A 141 -0.84 -15.41 12.72
CA VAL A 141 0.10 -16.49 12.41
C VAL A 141 1.04 -16.71 13.57
N ASP A 142 1.27 -17.97 13.90
CA ASP A 142 2.06 -18.39 15.05
C ASP A 142 3.40 -19.02 14.63
N THR A 143 3.59 -19.26 13.33
CA THR A 143 4.84 -19.86 12.80
C THR A 143 5.23 -19.26 11.45
N MET A 144 6.52 -19.39 11.12
CA MET A 144 7.03 -19.05 9.79
C MET A 144 6.39 -19.92 8.68
N ALA A 145 6.05 -21.17 8.98
CA ALA A 145 5.43 -22.07 8.02
C ALA A 145 4.02 -21.59 7.64
N GLU A 146 3.21 -21.20 8.62
CA GLU A 146 1.88 -20.61 8.39
C GLU A 146 1.99 -19.28 7.61
N ALA A 147 2.93 -18.43 8.00
CA ALA A 147 3.15 -17.17 7.29
C ALA A 147 3.53 -17.39 5.81
N LYS A 148 4.36 -18.39 5.51
CA LYS A 148 4.70 -18.77 4.12
C LYS A 148 3.50 -19.32 3.36
N MET A 149 2.73 -20.22 3.98
CA MET A 149 1.51 -20.77 3.36
C MET A 149 0.53 -19.65 2.98
N LEU A 150 0.29 -18.69 3.85
CA LEU A 150 -0.58 -17.54 3.55
C LEU A 150 0.04 -16.59 2.52
N HIS A 151 1.37 -16.47 2.51
CA HIS A 151 2.07 -15.73 1.46
C HIS A 151 1.82 -16.33 0.08
N ASP A 152 1.93 -17.67 -0.05
CA ASP A 152 1.65 -18.37 -1.31
C ASP A 152 0.18 -18.17 -1.74
N VAL A 153 -0.77 -18.18 -0.79
CA VAL A 153 -2.17 -17.86 -1.06
C VAL A 153 -2.33 -16.43 -1.59
N HIS A 154 -1.66 -15.44 -0.99
CA HIS A 154 -1.73 -14.06 -1.47
C HIS A 154 -1.14 -13.92 -2.88
N LEU A 155 -0.02 -14.60 -3.18
CA LEU A 155 0.55 -14.63 -4.54
C LEU A 155 -0.43 -15.26 -5.55
N ALA A 156 -1.04 -16.40 -5.20
CA ALA A 156 -2.03 -17.08 -6.05
C ALA A 156 -3.27 -16.21 -6.31
N GLN A 157 -3.63 -15.33 -5.37
CA GLN A 157 -4.69 -14.33 -5.55
C GLN A 157 -4.24 -13.12 -6.39
N GLY A 158 -2.96 -13.02 -6.72
CA GLY A 158 -2.38 -11.95 -7.55
C GLY A 158 -1.99 -10.69 -6.78
N TYR A 159 -1.75 -10.80 -5.47
CA TYR A 159 -1.11 -9.73 -4.71
C TYR A 159 0.41 -9.74 -4.92
N GLU A 160 1.08 -8.62 -4.65
CA GLU A 160 2.55 -8.49 -4.79
C GLU A 160 3.33 -9.36 -3.80
N GLY A 161 2.66 -9.91 -2.80
CA GLY A 161 3.22 -10.66 -1.69
C GLY A 161 2.45 -10.46 -0.41
N SER A 162 3.14 -10.42 0.72
CA SER A 162 2.53 -10.24 2.03
C SER A 162 3.26 -9.25 2.91
N MET A 163 2.52 -8.71 3.88
CA MET A 163 3.04 -7.87 4.95
C MET A 163 2.87 -8.60 6.28
N LEU A 164 3.98 -8.90 6.97
CA LEU A 164 3.97 -9.44 8.33
C LEU A 164 4.07 -8.29 9.33
N ARG A 165 3.22 -8.32 10.34
CA ARG A 165 3.17 -7.34 11.43
C ARG A 165 3.32 -8.03 12.77
N THR A 166 4.13 -7.48 13.65
CA THR A 166 4.12 -7.83 15.07
C THR A 166 3.06 -7.00 15.79
N ASN A 167 2.65 -7.41 16.99
CA ASN A 167 1.73 -6.64 17.84
C ASN A 167 2.40 -5.42 18.51
N GLY A 168 3.29 -4.76 17.80
CA GLY A 168 4.04 -3.61 18.29
C GLY A 168 3.34 -2.27 18.08
N PHE A 169 3.93 -1.21 18.64
CA PHE A 169 3.46 0.15 18.45
C PHE A 169 3.73 0.66 17.04
N TYR A 170 2.97 1.68 16.64
CA TYR A 170 3.20 2.35 15.36
C TYR A 170 4.48 3.20 15.44
N GLU A 171 5.39 3.01 14.48
CA GLU A 171 6.64 3.77 14.39
C GLU A 171 6.68 4.54 13.07
N GLN A 172 6.85 5.86 13.12
CA GLN A 172 6.91 6.71 11.92
C GLN A 172 8.27 6.63 11.19
N LYS A 173 8.91 5.49 11.23
CA LYS A 173 10.20 5.17 10.60
C LYS A 173 10.16 3.79 9.96
N ARG A 174 11.30 3.32 9.45
CA ARG A 174 11.45 1.90 9.10
C ARG A 174 11.50 1.07 10.39
N SER A 175 10.66 0.04 10.46
CA SER A 175 10.45 -0.76 11.66
C SER A 175 10.41 -2.24 11.37
N TYR A 176 10.92 -3.04 12.29
CA TYR A 176 10.76 -4.49 12.30
C TYR A 176 9.34 -4.94 12.73
N ASN A 177 8.54 -4.04 13.31
CA ASN A 177 7.12 -4.29 13.55
C ASN A 177 6.30 -4.42 12.26
N LEU A 178 6.93 -4.11 11.11
CA LEU A 178 6.37 -4.30 9.78
C LEU A 178 7.44 -4.89 8.87
N GLN A 179 7.20 -6.09 8.35
CA GLN A 179 8.13 -6.77 7.47
C GLN A 179 7.41 -7.20 6.19
N LYS A 180 8.09 -7.17 5.05
CA LYS A 180 7.53 -7.59 3.78
C LYS A 180 8.10 -8.93 3.33
N PHE A 181 7.21 -9.85 2.99
CA PHE A 181 7.46 -10.97 2.12
C PHE A 181 7.28 -10.48 0.68
N LYS A 182 8.28 -10.64 -0.12
CA LYS A 182 8.23 -10.38 -1.57
C LYS A 182 9.19 -11.34 -2.21
N ASP A 183 8.68 -12.14 -3.12
CA ASP A 183 9.52 -12.97 -3.96
C ASP A 183 10.23 -12.07 -4.98
N PHE A 184 11.46 -12.41 -5.27
CA PHE A 184 12.22 -11.81 -6.35
C PHE A 184 12.35 -12.90 -7.42
N HIS A 185 11.84 -12.58 -8.59
CA HIS A 185 12.17 -13.34 -9.79
C HIS A 185 13.37 -12.62 -10.41
N ASP A 186 14.50 -13.28 -10.39
CA ASP A 186 15.66 -12.85 -11.15
C ASP A 186 15.47 -13.38 -12.57
N THR A 187 15.60 -12.51 -13.56
CA THR A 187 15.65 -12.87 -14.96
C THR A 187 16.90 -12.25 -15.59
N GLU A 188 17.48 -12.95 -16.51
CA GLU A 188 18.54 -12.42 -17.36
C GLU A 188 17.93 -11.79 -18.60
N ALA A 189 18.49 -10.67 -19.04
CA ALA A 189 18.02 -9.99 -20.24
C ALA A 189 19.22 -9.42 -20.99
N THR A 190 19.21 -9.53 -22.31
CA THR A 190 20.24 -8.97 -23.18
C THR A 190 19.91 -7.49 -23.46
N ILE A 191 20.88 -6.60 -23.21
CA ILE A 191 20.75 -5.19 -23.60
C ILE A 191 20.84 -5.10 -25.12
N THR A 192 19.74 -4.70 -25.77
CA THR A 192 19.63 -4.58 -27.23
C THR A 192 19.71 -3.14 -27.71
N GLY A 193 19.65 -2.17 -26.77
CA GLY A 193 19.77 -0.76 -27.12
C GLY A 193 19.68 0.15 -25.91
N TYR A 194 19.67 1.46 -26.17
CA TYR A 194 19.46 2.46 -25.14
C TYR A 194 18.75 3.69 -25.71
N GLU A 195 18.10 4.45 -24.85
CA GLU A 195 17.58 5.78 -25.19
C GLU A 195 18.31 6.85 -24.36
N ALA A 196 18.54 7.99 -24.99
CA ALA A 196 19.11 9.15 -24.33
C ALA A 196 18.14 9.75 -23.29
N GLY A 197 18.68 10.28 -22.23
CA GLY A 197 17.91 11.01 -21.23
C GLY A 197 17.30 12.28 -21.81
N LYS A 198 16.10 12.65 -21.29
CA LYS A 198 15.35 13.85 -21.69
C LYS A 198 15.30 14.88 -20.55
N GLY A 199 15.12 16.14 -20.88
CA GLY A 199 15.00 17.24 -19.91
C GLY A 199 16.26 17.38 -19.06
N LYS A 200 16.13 17.26 -17.73
CA LYS A 200 17.28 17.39 -16.79
C LYS A 200 18.36 16.32 -16.95
N ARG A 201 18.08 15.24 -17.69
CA ARG A 201 19.03 14.14 -17.99
C ARG A 201 19.53 14.17 -19.43
N GLN A 202 19.33 15.25 -20.15
CA GLN A 202 19.87 15.40 -21.52
C GLN A 202 21.39 15.24 -21.51
N GLY A 203 21.92 14.45 -22.44
CA GLY A 203 23.34 14.11 -22.50
C GLY A 203 23.80 12.95 -21.62
N THR A 204 22.84 12.28 -20.91
CA THR A 204 23.12 11.07 -20.14
C THR A 204 22.25 9.91 -20.63
N LEU A 205 22.51 8.69 -20.12
CA LEU A 205 21.66 7.53 -20.37
C LEU A 205 20.26 7.75 -19.77
N GLY A 206 19.20 7.56 -20.56
CA GLY A 206 17.82 7.61 -20.12
C GLY A 206 17.32 6.25 -19.63
N LYS A 207 17.41 5.22 -20.48
CA LYS A 207 17.07 3.83 -20.18
C LYS A 207 17.81 2.86 -21.11
N PHE A 208 17.96 1.61 -20.67
CA PHE A 208 18.30 0.51 -21.55
C PHE A 208 17.04 -0.09 -22.20
N ILE A 209 17.19 -0.58 -23.42
CA ILE A 209 16.24 -1.48 -24.07
C ILE A 209 16.79 -2.88 -23.87
N MET A 210 15.99 -3.80 -23.36
CA MET A 210 16.40 -5.17 -23.06
C MET A 210 15.38 -6.13 -23.65
N THR A 211 15.87 -7.28 -24.06
CA THR A 211 15.05 -8.43 -24.48
C THR A 211 15.42 -9.60 -23.56
N ASP A 212 14.43 -10.22 -22.95
CA ASP A 212 14.59 -11.48 -22.22
C ASP A 212 14.47 -12.67 -23.17
N ASP A 213 14.62 -13.89 -22.63
CA ASP A 213 14.61 -15.11 -23.43
C ASP A 213 13.20 -15.47 -23.97
N GLU A 214 12.17 -14.75 -23.53
CA GLU A 214 10.79 -14.96 -23.98
C GLU A 214 10.38 -14.00 -25.13
N GLY A 215 11.20 -12.97 -25.45
CA GLY A 215 11.08 -12.05 -26.60
C GLY A 215 10.26 -10.80 -26.35
#